data_fbbdbbff09b286df820015f215ce3fe7
#
_entry.id   fbbdbbff09b286df820015f215ce3fe7
#
_cell.length_a   1.000
_cell.length_b   1.000
_cell.length_c   1.000
_cell.angle_alpha   90.00
_cell.angle_beta   90.00
_cell.angle_gamma   90.00
#
_symmetry.space_group_name_H-M   'P 1'
#
loop_
_entity.id
_entity.type
_entity.pdbx_description
1 polymer ?
#
loop_
_entity_poly.entity_id
_entity_poly.type
_entity_poly.pdbx_seq_one_letter_code
_entity_poly.pdbx_strand_id
1 'polypeptide(L)'
;MFHWSLISRRSRFQTGSRFFSRGCDPKGNVSNFCETEQIVEYNGQLASYVQTRGSMPFYWSQRPCVKYMPKPIVTGSNEQNRTAMSAHFHEQIDLYGELVLVNLINQKTYEGMLEQTFRDLVAKVALQGVNYEAFDFHKECSKMRYDRLSLLSEQLSNYKFGYFLKTRESVLQKQVNA
;
A
#
# COMPACT_ATOMS: atom_id res chain seq x y z
N MET A 1 -15.98 -10.62 27.08
CA MET A 1 -16.54 -9.84 25.93
C MET A 1 -15.36 -9.15 25.26
N PHE A 2 -15.28 -9.12 23.95
CA PHE A 2 -14.29 -8.32 23.21
C PHE A 2 -15.03 -7.27 22.38
N HIS A 3 -14.37 -6.13 22.14
CA HIS A 3 -14.83 -5.09 21.23
C HIS A 3 -13.87 -5.02 20.06
N TRP A 4 -14.41 -4.93 18.86
CA TRP A 4 -13.65 -4.74 17.64
C TRP A 4 -14.14 -3.48 16.93
N SER A 5 -13.19 -2.64 16.51
CA SER A 5 -13.48 -1.39 15.80
C SER A 5 -12.62 -1.31 14.54
N LEU A 6 -13.21 -0.80 13.47
CA LEU A 6 -12.53 -0.53 12.21
C LEU A 6 -12.63 0.96 11.91
N ILE A 7 -11.49 1.63 11.78
CA ILE A 7 -11.42 3.06 11.50
C ILE A 7 -10.74 3.24 10.14
N SER A 8 -11.34 4.02 9.26
CA SER A 8 -10.76 4.36 7.96
C SER A 8 -10.56 5.88 7.88
N ARG A 9 -9.30 6.30 7.64
CA ARG A 9 -8.89 7.71 7.53
C ARG A 9 -8.38 7.97 6.12
N ARG A 10 -9.04 8.85 5.38
CA ARG A 10 -8.59 9.26 4.04
C ARG A 10 -7.76 10.54 4.13
N SER A 11 -6.65 10.55 3.39
CA SER A 11 -5.89 11.78 3.19
C SER A 11 -6.73 12.84 2.47
N ARG A 12 -6.58 14.09 2.88
CA ARG A 12 -7.16 15.25 2.19
C ARG A 12 -6.39 15.62 0.92
N PHE A 13 -5.16 15.15 0.79
CA PHE A 13 -4.31 15.42 -0.37
C PHE A 13 -4.64 14.46 -1.50
N GLN A 14 -4.55 14.94 -2.75
CA GLN A 14 -4.75 14.15 -3.97
C GLN A 14 -6.03 13.30 -3.95
N THR A 15 -7.10 13.81 -3.33
CA THR A 15 -8.42 13.16 -3.37
C THR A 15 -9.05 13.30 -4.73
N GLY A 16 -9.77 12.30 -5.21
CA GLY A 16 -10.46 12.36 -6.47
C GLY A 16 -11.14 11.05 -6.85
N SER A 17 -11.89 11.09 -7.93
CA SER A 17 -12.53 9.90 -8.48
C SER A 17 -11.56 9.04 -9.26
N ARG A 18 -11.94 7.77 -9.46
CA ARG A 18 -11.20 6.81 -10.28
C ARG A 18 -10.92 7.39 -11.67
N PHE A 19 -9.72 7.21 -12.19
CA PHE A 19 -9.17 7.71 -13.45
C PHE A 19 -8.81 9.21 -13.46
N PHE A 20 -9.35 10.04 -12.58
CA PHE A 20 -9.01 11.46 -12.52
C PHE A 20 -7.86 11.76 -11.53
N SER A 21 -7.78 10.98 -10.46
CA SER A 21 -6.73 11.13 -9.47
C SER A 21 -5.88 9.86 -9.41
N ARG A 22 -4.65 9.96 -9.90
CA ARG A 22 -3.66 8.88 -10.00
C ARG A 22 -2.27 9.41 -9.67
N GLY A 23 -1.37 8.48 -9.31
CA GLY A 23 0.01 8.83 -9.01
C GLY A 23 0.16 9.62 -7.71
N CYS A 24 1.11 10.53 -7.70
CA CYS A 24 1.43 11.36 -6.54
C CYS A 24 1.70 12.82 -6.94
N ASP A 25 1.83 13.69 -5.94
CA ASP A 25 2.31 15.05 -6.09
C ASP A 25 3.85 15.14 -5.82
N PRO A 26 4.48 16.32 -6.02
CA PRO A 26 5.91 16.49 -5.78
C PRO A 26 6.35 16.28 -4.33
N LYS A 27 5.42 16.33 -3.37
CA LYS A 27 5.69 16.09 -1.94
C LYS A 27 5.55 14.62 -1.55
N GLY A 28 5.20 13.73 -2.50
CA GLY A 28 4.99 12.31 -2.25
C GLY A 28 3.58 11.96 -1.77
N ASN A 29 2.63 12.92 -1.71
CA ASN A 29 1.25 12.57 -1.38
C ASN A 29 0.63 11.77 -2.52
N VAL A 30 0.28 10.51 -2.25
CA VAL A 30 -0.31 9.63 -3.26
C VAL A 30 -1.82 9.82 -3.36
N SER A 31 -2.32 9.64 -4.57
CA SER A 31 -3.75 9.76 -4.85
C SER A 31 -4.57 8.73 -4.07
N ASN A 32 -5.65 9.20 -3.47
CA ASN A 32 -6.60 8.38 -2.72
C ASN A 32 -5.98 7.57 -1.58
N PHE A 33 -4.97 8.11 -0.92
CA PHE A 33 -4.36 7.49 0.25
C PHE A 33 -5.40 7.30 1.36
N CYS A 34 -5.40 6.11 1.93
CA CYS A 34 -6.30 5.73 2.99
C CYS A 34 -5.55 4.84 3.99
N GLU A 35 -5.62 5.21 5.25
CA GLU A 35 -5.21 4.40 6.39
C GLU A 35 -6.41 3.65 6.94
N THR A 36 -6.25 2.38 7.23
CA THR A 36 -7.27 1.55 7.88
C THR A 36 -6.66 0.96 9.15
N GLU A 37 -7.27 1.28 10.28
CA GLU A 37 -6.87 0.80 11.61
C GLU A 37 -7.91 -0.17 12.15
N GLN A 38 -7.44 -1.34 12.55
CA GLN A 38 -8.25 -2.35 13.25
C GLN A 38 -7.84 -2.33 14.72
N ILE A 39 -8.81 -2.14 15.60
CA ILE A 39 -8.61 -2.08 17.05
C ILE A 39 -9.41 -3.21 17.68
N VAL A 40 -8.74 -3.98 18.52
CA VAL A 40 -9.36 -5.03 19.35
C VAL A 40 -9.14 -4.69 20.82
N GLU A 41 -10.22 -4.66 21.58
CA GLU A 41 -10.21 -4.53 23.02
C GLU A 41 -10.66 -5.84 23.66
N TYR A 42 -9.82 -6.36 24.55
CA TYR A 42 -10.09 -7.56 25.35
C TYR A 42 -9.50 -7.44 26.75
N ASN A 43 -10.31 -7.66 27.79
CA ASN A 43 -9.90 -7.59 29.19
C ASN A 43 -9.11 -6.32 29.57
N GLY A 44 -9.50 -5.17 29.01
CA GLY A 44 -8.84 -3.88 29.27
C GLY A 44 -7.50 -3.69 28.57
N GLN A 45 -7.14 -4.59 27.67
CA GLN A 45 -6.01 -4.44 26.75
C GLN A 45 -6.50 -4.05 25.39
N LEU A 46 -5.78 -3.14 24.72
CA LEU A 46 -6.06 -2.67 23.37
C LEU A 46 -4.93 -3.10 22.47
N ALA A 47 -5.26 -3.77 21.37
CA ALA A 47 -4.34 -4.04 20.26
C ALA A 47 -4.80 -3.30 19.01
N SER A 48 -3.89 -2.64 18.30
CA SER A 48 -4.18 -1.90 17.07
C SER A 48 -3.23 -2.35 15.96
N TYR A 49 -3.79 -2.60 14.78
CA TYR A 49 -3.06 -2.92 13.57
C TYR A 49 -3.45 -1.96 12.45
N VAL A 50 -2.46 -1.38 11.78
CA VAL A 50 -2.65 -0.37 10.75
C VAL A 50 -2.21 -0.90 9.39
N GLN A 51 -3.05 -0.68 8.39
CA GLN A 51 -2.76 -0.92 6.97
C GLN A 51 -3.00 0.37 6.19
N THR A 52 -2.16 0.63 5.20
CA THR A 52 -2.33 1.75 4.29
C THR A 52 -2.58 1.27 2.86
N ARG A 53 -3.29 2.06 2.08
CA ARG A 53 -3.46 1.86 0.65
C ARG A 53 -3.47 3.20 -0.07
N GLY A 54 -2.98 3.21 -1.29
CA GLY A 54 -2.96 4.42 -2.11
C GLY A 54 -2.56 4.10 -3.55
N SER A 55 -2.45 5.12 -4.36
CA SER A 55 -1.87 5.01 -5.69
C SER A 55 -0.36 4.76 -5.60
N MET A 56 0.24 4.19 -6.63
CA MET A 56 1.69 4.04 -6.70
C MET A 56 2.35 5.42 -6.65
N PRO A 57 3.42 5.60 -5.84
CA PRO A 57 4.02 6.89 -5.52
C PRO A 57 5.00 7.38 -6.61
N PHE A 58 4.54 7.46 -7.84
CA PHE A 58 5.24 8.09 -8.96
C PHE A 58 4.25 8.78 -9.89
N TYR A 59 4.72 9.58 -10.83
CA TYR A 59 3.85 10.34 -11.73
C TYR A 59 3.29 9.44 -12.83
N TRP A 60 1.99 9.20 -12.78
CA TRP A 60 1.26 8.50 -13.81
C TRP A 60 -0.19 8.97 -13.87
N SER A 61 -0.82 8.80 -15.01
CA SER A 61 -2.20 9.22 -15.25
C SER A 61 -2.97 8.23 -16.10
N GLN A 62 -4.28 8.29 -16.00
CA GLN A 62 -5.21 7.63 -16.92
C GLN A 62 -6.18 8.69 -17.41
N ARG A 63 -6.14 9.03 -18.69
CA ARG A 63 -7.08 10.02 -19.24
C ARG A 63 -8.44 9.35 -19.45
N PRO A 64 -9.51 9.85 -18.83
CA PRO A 64 -10.85 9.35 -19.08
C PRO A 64 -11.18 9.42 -20.58
N CYS A 65 -11.74 8.36 -21.10
CA CYS A 65 -12.20 8.26 -22.48
C CYS A 65 -13.43 7.35 -22.52
N VAL A 66 -14.04 7.20 -23.68
CA VAL A 66 -15.20 6.32 -23.86
C VAL A 66 -14.89 4.85 -23.53
N LYS A 67 -13.62 4.47 -23.50
CA LYS A 67 -13.19 3.12 -23.11
C LYS A 67 -13.30 2.94 -21.60
N TYR A 68 -13.85 1.81 -21.19
CA TYR A 68 -14.00 1.45 -19.77
C TYR A 68 -12.67 1.43 -18.98
N MET A 69 -11.58 1.05 -19.64
CA MET A 69 -10.23 1.00 -19.06
C MET A 69 -9.26 1.80 -19.93
N PRO A 70 -9.08 3.10 -19.68
CA PRO A 70 -8.08 3.89 -20.39
C PRO A 70 -6.68 3.41 -20.05
N LYS A 71 -5.77 3.45 -21.03
CA LYS A 71 -4.38 3.05 -20.84
C LYS A 71 -3.69 3.99 -19.85
N PRO A 72 -2.95 3.45 -18.87
CA PRO A 72 -2.12 4.27 -18.01
C PRO A 72 -0.92 4.84 -18.78
N ILE A 73 -0.49 6.02 -18.40
CA ILE A 73 0.66 6.72 -18.97
C ILE A 73 1.55 7.14 -17.81
N VAL A 74 2.80 6.67 -17.80
CA VAL A 74 3.82 7.15 -16.87
C VAL A 74 4.31 8.51 -17.34
N THR A 75 4.38 9.47 -16.43
CA THR A 75 4.79 10.85 -16.68
C THR A 75 5.92 11.26 -15.73
N GLY A 76 6.45 12.46 -15.90
CA GLY A 76 7.59 12.91 -15.11
C GLY A 76 8.93 12.30 -15.56
N SER A 77 10.01 12.91 -15.18
CA SER A 77 11.36 12.37 -15.39
C SER A 77 11.65 11.25 -14.37
N ASN A 78 12.66 10.43 -14.66
CA ASN A 78 13.10 9.40 -13.71
C ASN A 78 13.49 9.99 -12.34
N GLU A 79 14.13 11.15 -12.34
CA GLU A 79 14.54 11.83 -11.11
C GLU A 79 13.35 12.35 -10.32
N GLN A 80 12.38 12.97 -10.99
CA GLN A 80 11.13 13.42 -10.33
C GLN A 80 10.37 12.25 -9.71
N ASN A 81 10.27 11.13 -10.42
CA ASN A 81 9.60 9.92 -9.93
C ASN A 81 10.32 9.33 -8.71
N ARG A 82 11.66 9.28 -8.73
CA ARG A 82 12.46 8.82 -7.58
C ARG A 82 12.30 9.72 -6.36
N THR A 83 12.38 11.04 -6.56
CA THR A 83 12.25 12.02 -5.48
C THR A 83 10.88 11.94 -4.80
N ALA A 84 9.81 11.91 -5.59
CA ALA A 84 8.45 11.80 -5.04
C ALA A 84 8.21 10.47 -4.32
N MET A 85 8.70 9.36 -4.88
CA MET A 85 8.63 8.04 -4.24
C MET A 85 9.42 8.00 -2.94
N SER A 86 10.64 8.53 -2.93
CA SER A 86 11.47 8.60 -1.73
C SER A 86 10.80 9.42 -0.63
N ALA A 87 10.23 10.58 -0.97
CA ALA A 87 9.50 11.42 -0.02
C ALA A 87 8.31 10.67 0.59
N HIS A 88 7.53 9.97 -0.24
CA HIS A 88 6.41 9.16 0.24
C HIS A 88 6.86 8.07 1.22
N PHE A 89 7.86 7.28 0.86
CA PHE A 89 8.29 6.17 1.70
C PHE A 89 8.98 6.63 3.00
N HIS A 90 9.72 7.73 2.99
CA HIS A 90 10.26 8.30 4.24
C HIS A 90 9.13 8.67 5.19
N GLU A 91 8.09 9.38 4.72
CA GLU A 91 6.94 9.69 5.55
C GLU A 91 6.25 8.43 6.10
N GLN A 92 6.09 7.39 5.27
CA GLN A 92 5.47 6.14 5.72
C GLN A 92 6.35 5.39 6.73
N ILE A 93 7.68 5.36 6.53
CA ILE A 93 8.63 4.75 7.47
C ILE A 93 8.62 5.49 8.80
N ASP A 94 8.59 6.82 8.78
CA ASP A 94 8.55 7.65 9.99
C ASP A 94 7.26 7.40 10.80
N LEU A 95 6.14 7.13 10.12
CA LEU A 95 4.86 6.91 10.77
C LEU A 95 4.64 5.45 11.21
N TYR A 96 5.07 4.47 10.42
CA TYR A 96 4.68 3.06 10.58
C TYR A 96 5.86 2.10 10.75
N GLY A 97 7.10 2.56 10.55
CA GLY A 97 8.28 1.70 10.55
C GLY A 97 8.50 0.97 9.23
N GLU A 98 8.97 -0.27 9.28
CA GLU A 98 9.22 -1.08 8.08
C GLU A 98 7.94 -1.31 7.26
N LEU A 99 8.08 -1.25 5.94
CA LEU A 99 6.99 -1.34 4.99
C LEU A 99 7.09 -2.61 4.15
N VAL A 100 5.97 -3.27 3.96
CA VAL A 100 5.80 -4.30 2.93
C VAL A 100 4.80 -3.80 1.90
N LEU A 101 5.28 -3.51 0.70
CA LEU A 101 4.50 -3.00 -0.42
C LEU A 101 3.88 -4.17 -1.18
N VAL A 102 2.58 -4.37 -1.06
CA VAL A 102 1.87 -5.42 -1.79
C VAL A 102 1.21 -4.82 -3.02
N ASN A 103 1.72 -5.16 -4.20
CA ASN A 103 1.18 -4.71 -5.48
C ASN A 103 0.26 -5.77 -6.11
N LEU A 104 -1.04 -5.46 -6.20
CA LEU A 104 -2.09 -6.38 -6.64
C LEU A 104 -2.53 -6.19 -8.10
N ILE A 105 -1.83 -5.36 -8.88
CA ILE A 105 -2.21 -5.06 -10.28
C ILE A 105 -1.82 -6.19 -11.23
N ASN A 106 -2.47 -6.23 -12.40
CA ASN A 106 -2.16 -7.17 -13.46
C ASN A 106 -0.72 -7.02 -13.96
N GLN A 107 -0.01 -8.14 -14.08
CA GLN A 107 1.37 -8.17 -14.56
C GLN A 107 1.50 -8.29 -16.09
N LYS A 108 0.44 -8.68 -16.79
CA LYS A 108 0.48 -9.03 -18.24
C LYS A 108 -0.25 -8.08 -19.18
N THR A 109 -1.04 -7.14 -18.67
CA THR A 109 -1.83 -6.20 -19.47
C THR A 109 -1.15 -4.85 -19.59
N TYR A 110 -1.90 -3.81 -19.97
CA TYR A 110 -1.42 -2.42 -19.93
C TYR A 110 -0.97 -1.99 -18.52
N GLU A 111 -1.45 -2.65 -17.48
CA GLU A 111 -1.03 -2.43 -16.10
C GLU A 111 0.36 -3.02 -15.82
N GLY A 112 0.80 -4.03 -16.59
CA GLY A 112 2.13 -4.61 -16.47
C GLY A 112 3.26 -3.60 -16.63
N MET A 113 3.07 -2.57 -17.45
CA MET A 113 4.02 -1.45 -17.53
C MET A 113 4.12 -0.68 -16.20
N LEU A 114 2.99 -0.46 -15.51
CA LEU A 114 2.99 0.21 -14.21
C LEU A 114 3.67 -0.66 -13.15
N GLU A 115 3.40 -1.95 -13.17
CA GLU A 115 4.02 -2.92 -12.25
C GLU A 115 5.55 -2.89 -12.42
N GLN A 116 6.02 -3.02 -13.65
CA GLN A 116 7.45 -3.02 -13.96
C GLN A 116 8.11 -1.69 -13.56
N THR A 117 7.47 -0.57 -13.89
CA THR A 117 7.96 0.77 -13.51
C THR A 117 8.04 0.91 -11.99
N PHE A 118 7.04 0.43 -11.25
CA PHE A 118 7.02 0.50 -9.80
C PHE A 118 8.14 -0.34 -9.19
N ARG A 119 8.30 -1.57 -9.63
CA ARG A 119 9.37 -2.48 -9.20
C ARG A 119 10.76 -1.86 -9.44
N ASP A 120 10.98 -1.34 -10.65
CA ASP A 120 12.26 -0.73 -11.03
C ASP A 120 12.56 0.53 -10.21
N LEU A 121 11.55 1.35 -9.92
CA LEU A 121 11.71 2.54 -9.10
C LEU A 121 11.99 2.18 -7.64
N VAL A 122 11.29 1.21 -7.06
CA VAL A 122 11.57 0.73 -5.69
C VAL A 122 13.00 0.22 -5.59
N ALA A 123 13.45 -0.59 -6.57
CA ALA A 123 14.82 -1.09 -6.60
C ALA A 123 15.87 0.03 -6.76
N LYS A 124 15.56 1.10 -7.50
CA LYS A 124 16.45 2.26 -7.68
C LYS A 124 16.48 3.19 -6.48
N VAL A 125 15.37 3.37 -5.79
CA VAL A 125 15.27 4.17 -4.56
C VAL A 125 15.97 3.43 -3.42
N ALA A 126 15.85 2.11 -3.37
CA ALA A 126 16.58 1.18 -2.48
C ALA A 126 16.59 1.64 -0.99
N LEU A 127 15.44 2.08 -0.48
CA LEU A 127 15.32 2.48 0.91
C LEU A 127 15.34 1.26 1.84
N GLN A 128 16.14 1.36 2.90
CA GLN A 128 16.13 0.37 3.96
C GLN A 128 14.76 0.36 4.65
N GLY A 129 14.25 -0.84 4.95
CA GLY A 129 12.92 -1.00 5.56
C GLY A 129 11.76 -0.98 4.58
N VAL A 130 12.01 -0.97 3.26
CA VAL A 130 10.98 -1.08 2.21
C VAL A 130 11.15 -2.39 1.47
N ASN A 131 10.17 -3.28 1.59
CA ASN A 131 10.11 -4.56 0.91
C ASN A 131 9.00 -4.54 -0.15
N TYR A 132 9.19 -5.23 -1.28
CA TYR A 132 8.24 -5.22 -2.38
C TYR A 132 7.79 -6.64 -2.75
N GLU A 133 6.47 -6.83 -2.73
CA GLU A 133 5.83 -8.08 -3.14
C GLU A 133 4.81 -7.81 -4.25
N ALA A 134 4.90 -8.57 -5.33
CA ALA A 134 3.95 -8.51 -6.45
C ALA A 134 3.08 -9.77 -6.47
N PHE A 135 1.76 -9.55 -6.46
CA PHE A 135 0.77 -10.61 -6.54
C PHE A 135 -0.28 -10.27 -7.60
N ASP A 136 -0.29 -11.01 -8.70
CA ASP A 136 -1.28 -10.81 -9.77
C ASP A 136 -2.66 -11.33 -9.33
N PHE A 137 -3.41 -10.47 -8.63
CA PHE A 137 -4.70 -10.83 -8.06
C PHE A 137 -5.68 -11.34 -9.11
N HIS A 138 -5.73 -10.70 -10.28
CA HIS A 138 -6.65 -11.10 -11.35
C HIS A 138 -6.34 -12.47 -11.95
N LYS A 139 -5.06 -12.81 -12.06
CA LYS A 139 -4.63 -14.13 -12.53
C LYS A 139 -4.89 -15.18 -11.46
N GLU A 140 -4.39 -14.96 -10.25
CA GLU A 140 -4.43 -15.97 -9.18
C GLU A 140 -5.85 -16.19 -8.66
N CYS A 141 -6.60 -15.14 -8.39
CA CYS A 141 -7.98 -15.23 -7.88
C CYS A 141 -9.05 -15.25 -8.98
N SER A 142 -8.65 -15.53 -10.24
CA SER A 142 -9.61 -15.66 -11.35
C SER A 142 -10.68 -16.70 -11.04
N LYS A 143 -11.91 -16.49 -11.55
CA LYS A 143 -13.07 -17.38 -11.30
C LYS A 143 -13.39 -17.54 -9.80
N MET A 144 -13.23 -16.46 -9.02
CA MET A 144 -13.54 -16.40 -7.57
C MET A 144 -12.74 -17.40 -6.71
N ARG A 145 -11.56 -17.80 -7.16
CA ARG A 145 -10.66 -18.68 -6.39
C ARG A 145 -9.93 -17.90 -5.29
N TYR A 146 -10.69 -17.40 -4.32
CA TYR A 146 -10.13 -16.62 -3.20
C TYR A 146 -9.29 -17.46 -2.21
N ASP A 147 -9.40 -18.79 -2.27
CA ASP A 147 -8.50 -19.74 -1.61
C ASP A 147 -7.03 -19.49 -1.97
N ARG A 148 -6.78 -18.99 -3.21
CA ARG A 148 -5.45 -18.65 -3.69
C ARG A 148 -4.79 -17.44 -2.95
N LEU A 149 -5.54 -16.73 -2.13
CA LEU A 149 -4.95 -15.71 -1.23
C LEU A 149 -4.01 -16.34 -0.19
N SER A 150 -4.11 -17.65 0.05
CA SER A 150 -3.12 -18.37 0.86
C SER A 150 -1.69 -18.23 0.32
N LEU A 151 -1.51 -18.15 -1.02
CA LEU A 151 -0.20 -17.93 -1.64
C LEU A 151 0.39 -16.55 -1.27
N LEU A 152 -0.47 -15.52 -1.22
CA LEU A 152 -0.03 -14.21 -0.76
C LEU A 152 0.32 -14.24 0.72
N SER A 153 -0.49 -14.92 1.55
CA SER A 153 -0.20 -15.10 2.96
C SER A 153 1.13 -15.84 3.18
N GLU A 154 1.41 -16.86 2.38
CA GLU A 154 2.69 -17.58 2.42
C GLU A 154 3.88 -16.69 2.01
N GLN A 155 3.76 -15.87 0.95
CA GLN A 155 4.78 -14.88 0.58
C GLN A 155 5.04 -13.88 1.71
N LEU A 156 3.98 -13.46 2.39
CA LEU A 156 4.07 -12.47 3.48
C LEU A 156 4.54 -13.07 4.82
N SER A 157 4.52 -14.40 4.98
CA SER A 157 4.90 -15.07 6.24
C SER A 157 6.36 -14.82 6.67
N ASN A 158 7.22 -14.44 5.73
CA ASN A 158 8.62 -14.10 6.01
C ASN A 158 8.80 -12.72 6.64
N TYR A 159 7.77 -11.87 6.61
CA TYR A 159 7.82 -10.52 7.16
C TYR A 159 7.24 -10.49 8.58
N LYS A 160 7.83 -9.62 9.41
CA LYS A 160 7.33 -9.38 10.77
C LYS A 160 6.37 -8.20 10.74
N PHE A 161 5.12 -8.45 11.01
CA PHE A 161 4.12 -7.39 11.13
C PHE A 161 4.04 -6.90 12.58
N GLY A 162 4.08 -5.57 12.75
CA GLY A 162 3.94 -4.92 14.04
C GLY A 162 2.48 -4.63 14.38
N TYR A 163 2.16 -4.67 15.66
CA TYR A 163 0.93 -4.10 16.20
C TYR A 163 1.21 -3.31 17.46
N PHE A 164 0.40 -2.32 17.75
CA PHE A 164 0.49 -1.56 18.99
C PHE A 164 -0.37 -2.24 20.05
N LEU A 165 0.23 -2.48 21.21
CA LEU A 165 -0.48 -3.01 22.38
C LEU A 165 -0.47 -1.95 23.49
N LYS A 166 -1.65 -1.53 23.93
CA LYS A 166 -1.84 -0.68 25.10
C LYS A 166 -2.42 -1.53 26.22
N THR A 167 -1.70 -1.61 27.34
CA THR A 167 -2.20 -2.16 28.59
C THR A 167 -2.56 -1.03 29.55
N ARG A 168 -3.17 -1.33 30.69
CA ARG A 168 -3.48 -0.30 31.71
C ARG A 168 -2.22 0.42 32.22
N GLU A 169 -1.06 -0.19 32.11
CA GLU A 169 0.21 0.31 32.68
C GLU A 169 1.22 0.81 31.64
N SER A 170 1.11 0.43 30.37
CA SER A 170 2.08 0.81 29.34
C SER A 170 1.54 0.73 27.92
N VAL A 171 2.17 1.49 26.99
CA VAL A 171 2.01 1.31 25.55
C VAL A 171 3.23 0.56 25.04
N LEU A 172 3.03 -0.61 24.46
CA LEU A 172 4.11 -1.45 23.91
C LEU A 172 3.85 -1.68 22.41
N GLN A 173 4.87 -1.47 21.59
CA GLN A 173 4.89 -1.96 20.21
C GLN A 173 5.42 -3.39 20.22
N LYS A 174 4.64 -4.34 19.71
CA LYS A 174 5.06 -5.74 19.56
C LYS A 174 5.11 -6.13 18.10
N GLN A 175 6.15 -6.84 17.71
CA GLN A 175 6.27 -7.49 16.40
C GLN A 175 5.80 -8.94 16.51
N VAL A 176 5.03 -9.38 15.53
CA VAL A 176 4.55 -10.77 15.42
C VAL A 176 5.12 -11.38 14.15
N ASN A 177 5.59 -12.61 14.25
CA ASN A 177 5.86 -13.42 13.06
C ASN A 177 4.50 -13.83 12.48
N ALA A 178 4.29 -13.60 11.19
CA ALA A 178 3.11 -14.07 10.47
C ALA A 178 3.19 -15.57 10.18
#